data_a7b3f3e4c208472c07f1d6325b803dcc
#
_entry.id   a7b3f3e4c208472c07f1d6325b803dcc
#
_cell.length_a   1.000
_cell.length_b   1.000
_cell.length_c   1.000
_cell.angle_alpha   90.00
_cell.angle_beta   90.00
_cell.angle_gamma   90.00
#
_symmetry.space_group_name_H-M   'P 1'
#
loop_
_entity.id
_entity.type
_entity.pdbx_description
1 polymer ?
#
loop_
_entity_poly.entity_id
_entity_poly.type
_entity_poly.pdbx_seq_one_letter_code
_entity_poly.pdbx_strand_id
1 'polypeptide(L)'
;MTIQRFLIVLMKWLAAFALAAGIVMLIRLFCIESYRISTDSMEEALHKGDYILVNKIPGKNKPVRGKVVLFTSPLSRDSADAPLFISRCIGMPGDTIRVSMDGYTINGHKIPRSPRSLCSYFITLSAKETFLETLEKLDIPLRDFRQESFGCMLSLTAFEEYQLREELPDAINRHFIGEQMQEYMLIVPRKDRAYP
;
A
#
# COMPACT_ATOMS: atom_id res chain seq x y z
N MET A 1 -47.26 -14.01 36.26
CA MET A 1 -46.37 -14.81 35.37
C MET A 1 -45.59 -15.77 36.24
N THR A 2 -45.77 -17.08 36.09
CA THR A 2 -45.13 -18.09 36.97
C THR A 2 -43.61 -18.09 36.72
N ILE A 3 -42.82 -18.15 37.79
CA ILE A 3 -41.34 -18.17 37.80
C ILE A 3 -40.79 -19.12 36.71
N GLN A 4 -41.42 -20.28 36.54
CA GLN A 4 -41.07 -21.25 35.52
C GLN A 4 -41.16 -20.68 34.05
N ARG A 5 -42.21 -19.94 33.74
CA ARG A 5 -42.34 -19.33 32.41
C ARG A 5 -41.26 -18.26 32.16
N PHE A 6 -40.92 -17.49 33.18
CA PHE A 6 -39.82 -16.51 33.12
C PHE A 6 -38.46 -17.21 32.85
N LEU A 7 -38.16 -18.28 33.60
CA LEU A 7 -36.93 -19.07 33.42
C LEU A 7 -36.84 -19.68 32.02
N ILE A 8 -37.92 -20.21 31.46
CA ILE A 8 -37.95 -20.77 30.11
C ILE A 8 -37.69 -19.68 29.06
N VAL A 9 -38.27 -18.52 29.21
CA VAL A 9 -38.04 -17.39 28.29
C VAL A 9 -36.59 -16.90 28.39
N LEU A 10 -36.05 -16.77 29.60
CA LEU A 10 -34.66 -16.40 29.84
C LEU A 10 -33.68 -17.38 29.17
N MET A 11 -33.92 -18.70 29.37
CA MET A 11 -33.10 -19.75 28.76
C MET A 11 -33.13 -19.71 27.24
N LYS A 12 -34.27 -19.43 26.60
CA LYS A 12 -34.40 -19.26 25.16
C LYS A 12 -33.57 -18.07 24.66
N TRP A 13 -33.62 -16.95 25.35
CA TRP A 13 -32.82 -15.76 24.99
C TRP A 13 -31.31 -16.01 25.16
N LEU A 14 -30.91 -16.68 26.24
CA LEU A 14 -29.51 -17.05 26.47
C LEU A 14 -29.01 -18.01 25.37
N ALA A 15 -29.81 -19.02 25.00
CA ALA A 15 -29.47 -19.94 23.93
C ALA A 15 -29.36 -19.22 22.55
N ALA A 16 -30.30 -18.32 22.26
CA ALA A 16 -30.24 -17.52 21.03
C ALA A 16 -29.02 -16.60 20.99
N PHE A 17 -28.69 -15.96 22.11
CA PHE A 17 -27.50 -15.13 22.23
C PHE A 17 -26.21 -15.94 22.07
N ALA A 18 -26.13 -17.11 22.74
CA ALA A 18 -24.97 -18.01 22.62
C ALA A 18 -24.78 -18.50 21.18
N LEU A 19 -25.89 -18.85 20.49
CA LEU A 19 -25.84 -19.24 19.08
C LEU A 19 -25.34 -18.08 18.19
N ALA A 20 -25.87 -16.88 18.37
CA ALA A 20 -25.46 -15.69 17.60
C ALA A 20 -23.98 -15.37 17.84
N ALA A 21 -23.52 -15.39 19.10
CA ALA A 21 -22.11 -15.18 19.46
C ALA A 21 -21.20 -16.25 18.82
N GLY A 22 -21.63 -17.51 18.81
CA GLY A 22 -20.92 -18.60 18.16
C GLY A 22 -20.78 -18.38 16.63
N ILE A 23 -21.85 -17.96 15.96
CA ILE A 23 -21.81 -17.63 14.52
C ILE A 23 -20.85 -16.47 14.24
N VAL A 24 -20.93 -15.39 15.02
CA VAL A 24 -20.02 -14.23 14.88
C VAL A 24 -18.56 -14.65 15.07
N MET A 25 -18.31 -15.49 16.07
CA MET A 25 -16.96 -16.02 16.34
C MET A 25 -16.44 -16.86 15.16
N LEU A 26 -17.27 -17.72 14.59
CA LEU A 26 -16.91 -18.52 13.40
C LEU A 26 -16.61 -17.63 12.17
N ILE A 27 -17.44 -16.61 11.94
CA ILE A 27 -17.19 -15.65 10.84
C ILE A 27 -15.86 -14.95 11.06
N ARG A 28 -15.57 -14.49 12.27
CA ARG A 28 -14.30 -13.82 12.59
C ARG A 28 -13.09 -14.74 12.42
N LEU A 29 -13.20 -16.00 12.82
CA LEU A 29 -12.09 -16.96 12.71
C LEU A 29 -11.79 -17.36 11.26
N PHE A 30 -12.81 -17.56 10.44
CA PHE A 30 -12.66 -18.18 9.12
C PHE A 30 -12.87 -17.23 7.94
N CYS A 31 -13.61 -16.14 8.13
CA CYS A 31 -14.03 -15.32 7.00
C CYS A 31 -13.36 -13.93 6.98
N ILE A 32 -13.25 -13.26 8.11
CA ILE A 32 -12.84 -11.85 8.17
C ILE A 32 -11.88 -11.62 9.33
N GLU A 33 -10.82 -10.88 9.04
CA GLU A 33 -9.88 -10.41 10.06
C GLU A 33 -9.63 -8.91 9.89
N SER A 34 -9.55 -8.18 11.01
CA SER A 34 -9.24 -6.76 11.00
C SER A 34 -7.77 -6.53 11.30
N TYR A 35 -7.14 -5.66 10.51
CA TYR A 35 -5.76 -5.22 10.72
C TYR A 35 -5.71 -3.70 10.78
N ARG A 36 -4.79 -3.20 11.59
CA ARG A 36 -4.47 -1.77 11.64
C ARG A 36 -3.24 -1.51 10.78
N ILE A 37 -3.32 -0.50 9.93
CA ILE A 37 -2.22 -0.09 9.06
C ILE A 37 -1.15 0.59 9.91
N SER A 38 0.08 0.07 9.84
CA SER A 38 1.22 0.55 10.60
C SER A 38 2.27 1.26 9.73
N THR A 39 2.16 1.15 8.40
CA THR A 39 3.15 1.68 7.45
C THR A 39 2.50 2.66 6.47
N ASP A 40 3.28 3.58 5.95
CA ASP A 40 2.85 4.61 5.01
C ASP A 40 2.99 4.17 3.53
N SER A 41 3.32 2.89 3.28
CA SER A 41 3.59 2.34 1.93
C SER A 41 2.42 2.43 0.94
N MET A 42 1.20 2.66 1.43
CA MET A 42 -0.02 2.83 0.64
C MET A 42 -0.76 4.12 1.00
N GLU A 43 -0.05 5.13 1.50
CA GLU A 43 -0.59 6.35 2.12
C GLU A 43 -1.66 7.05 1.27
N GLU A 44 -1.48 7.09 -0.05
CA GLU A 44 -2.44 7.69 -0.97
C GLU A 44 -3.78 6.91 -1.13
N ALA A 45 -3.82 5.67 -0.65
CA ALA A 45 -5.01 4.82 -0.70
C ALA A 45 -5.47 4.37 0.68
N LEU A 46 -4.54 4.21 1.62
CA LEU A 46 -4.75 3.70 2.96
C LEU A 46 -3.79 4.43 3.90
N HIS A 47 -4.33 5.11 4.90
CA HIS A 47 -3.53 5.92 5.82
C HIS A 47 -3.07 5.10 7.03
N LYS A 48 -1.93 5.47 7.56
CA LYS A 48 -1.44 4.91 8.82
C LYS A 48 -2.44 5.14 9.95
N GLY A 49 -2.81 4.07 10.62
CA GLY A 49 -3.81 4.08 11.69
C GLY A 49 -5.20 3.59 11.25
N ASP A 50 -5.47 3.52 9.94
CA ASP A 50 -6.72 2.98 9.42
C ASP A 50 -6.90 1.51 9.78
N TYR A 51 -8.16 1.09 9.93
CA TYR A 51 -8.53 -0.30 10.08
C TYR A 51 -9.06 -0.85 8.77
N ILE A 52 -8.51 -1.98 8.34
CA ILE A 52 -8.93 -2.70 7.15
C ILE A 52 -9.54 -4.05 7.54
N LEU A 53 -10.52 -4.48 6.75
CA LEU A 53 -11.11 -5.82 6.85
C LEU A 53 -10.54 -6.69 5.71
N VAL A 54 -9.88 -7.77 6.10
CA VAL A 54 -9.28 -8.72 5.17
C VAL A 54 -10.16 -9.95 5.05
N ASN A 55 -10.48 -10.31 3.81
CA ASN A 55 -11.22 -11.53 3.50
C ASN A 55 -10.27 -12.74 3.55
N LYS A 56 -10.54 -13.69 4.44
CA LYS A 56 -9.75 -14.92 4.65
C LYS A 56 -10.35 -16.16 3.98
N ILE A 57 -11.47 -16.05 3.29
CA ILE A 57 -12.17 -17.21 2.74
C ILE A 57 -11.24 -17.96 1.77
N PRO A 58 -10.93 -19.26 2.05
CA PRO A 58 -10.05 -20.06 1.21
C PRO A 58 -10.54 -20.14 -0.24
N GLY A 59 -9.61 -20.09 -1.20
CA GLY A 59 -9.92 -20.17 -2.63
C GLY A 59 -10.35 -18.86 -3.30
N LYS A 60 -10.79 -17.85 -2.53
CA LYS A 60 -11.05 -16.50 -3.05
C LYS A 60 -9.86 -15.54 -2.89
N ASN A 61 -8.82 -15.97 -2.19
CA ASN A 61 -7.64 -15.16 -1.86
C ASN A 61 -6.52 -15.28 -2.92
N LYS A 62 -6.87 -15.60 -4.16
CA LYS A 62 -5.89 -15.53 -5.25
C LYS A 62 -5.59 -14.06 -5.54
N PRO A 63 -4.31 -13.68 -5.64
CA PRO A 63 -3.96 -12.32 -6.03
C PRO A 63 -4.56 -12.02 -7.41
N VAL A 64 -5.11 -10.83 -7.54
CA VAL A 64 -5.67 -10.32 -8.79
C VAL A 64 -4.97 -9.01 -9.11
N ARG A 65 -4.57 -8.83 -10.36
CA ARG A 65 -3.89 -7.60 -10.79
C ARG A 65 -4.71 -6.36 -10.45
N GLY A 66 -4.06 -5.36 -9.90
CA GLY A 66 -4.67 -4.09 -9.46
C GLY A 66 -5.31 -4.13 -8.08
N LYS A 67 -5.51 -5.30 -7.47
CA LYS A 67 -6.06 -5.41 -6.12
C LYS A 67 -4.99 -5.23 -5.04
N VAL A 68 -5.39 -4.66 -3.92
CA VAL A 68 -4.55 -4.59 -2.72
C VAL A 68 -4.58 -5.95 -2.04
N VAL A 69 -3.41 -6.43 -1.64
CA VAL A 69 -3.21 -7.71 -0.97
C VAL A 69 -2.42 -7.51 0.32
N LEU A 70 -2.78 -8.27 1.35
CA LEU A 70 -2.02 -8.39 2.58
C LEU A 70 -1.25 -9.72 2.51
N PHE A 71 0.07 -9.67 2.76
CA PHE A 71 0.92 -10.86 2.70
C PHE A 71 2.05 -10.79 3.72
N THR A 72 2.57 -11.94 4.10
CA THR A 72 3.77 -12.05 4.92
C THR A 72 5.02 -11.99 4.06
N SER A 73 6.10 -11.41 4.58
CA SER A 73 7.38 -11.35 3.86
C SER A 73 7.87 -12.76 3.53
N PRO A 74 8.13 -13.07 2.26
CA PRO A 74 8.73 -14.36 1.88
C PRO A 74 10.21 -14.45 2.27
N LEU A 75 10.83 -13.32 2.68
CA LEU A 75 12.24 -13.26 3.08
C LEU A 75 12.44 -13.52 4.58
N SER A 76 11.37 -13.58 5.36
CA SER A 76 11.45 -13.91 6.77
C SER A 76 11.64 -15.41 6.96
N ARG A 77 12.70 -15.80 7.70
CA ARG A 77 13.00 -17.22 8.00
C ARG A 77 12.00 -17.82 8.98
N ASP A 78 11.47 -17.02 9.89
CA ASP A 78 10.50 -17.44 10.91
C ASP A 78 9.12 -16.96 10.52
N SER A 79 8.25 -17.91 10.17
CA SER A 79 6.88 -17.63 9.76
C SER A 79 5.99 -17.07 10.88
N ALA A 80 6.37 -17.29 12.15
CA ALA A 80 5.59 -16.82 13.31
C ALA A 80 5.70 -15.30 13.54
N ASP A 81 6.88 -14.71 13.25
CA ASP A 81 7.17 -13.28 13.45
C ASP A 81 7.36 -12.53 12.11
N ALA A 82 6.95 -13.13 11.00
CA ALA A 82 7.08 -12.51 9.70
C ALA A 82 6.23 -11.23 9.62
N PRO A 83 6.85 -10.07 9.27
CA PRO A 83 6.10 -8.83 9.15
C PRO A 83 5.06 -8.92 8.04
N LEU A 84 3.88 -8.37 8.32
CA LEU A 84 2.80 -8.25 7.35
C LEU A 84 3.02 -7.00 6.49
N PHE A 85 2.92 -7.20 5.18
CA PHE A 85 2.99 -6.14 4.20
C PHE A 85 1.65 -5.98 3.48
N ILE A 86 1.32 -4.74 3.16
CA ILE A 86 0.19 -4.39 2.33
C ILE A 86 0.68 -3.72 1.06
N SER A 87 0.27 -4.23 -0.10
CA SER A 87 0.70 -3.67 -1.39
C SER A 87 -0.31 -3.98 -2.49
N ARG A 88 -0.20 -3.25 -3.59
CA ARG A 88 -1.01 -3.51 -4.78
C ARG A 88 -0.33 -4.56 -5.66
N CYS A 89 -1.08 -5.59 -6.03
CA CYS A 89 -0.61 -6.63 -6.95
C CYS A 89 -0.53 -6.06 -8.37
N ILE A 90 0.67 -5.93 -8.91
CA ILE A 90 0.93 -5.44 -10.27
C ILE A 90 1.14 -6.59 -11.24
N GLY A 91 2.00 -7.55 -10.89
CA GLY A 91 2.37 -8.68 -11.73
C GLY A 91 1.73 -10.00 -11.29
N MET A 92 1.42 -10.84 -12.26
CA MET A 92 0.91 -12.18 -12.06
C MET A 92 1.97 -13.19 -12.52
N PRO A 93 1.95 -14.44 -12.01
CA PRO A 93 2.90 -15.47 -12.42
C PRO A 93 2.96 -15.64 -13.94
N GLY A 94 4.14 -15.49 -14.52
CA GLY A 94 4.39 -15.55 -15.96
C GLY A 94 4.41 -14.21 -16.68
N ASP A 95 4.08 -13.11 -15.99
CA ASP A 95 4.17 -11.77 -16.58
C ASP A 95 5.62 -11.32 -16.76
N THR A 96 5.84 -10.56 -17.83
CA THR A 96 7.05 -9.79 -18.05
C THR A 96 6.74 -8.32 -17.80
N ILE A 97 7.38 -7.75 -16.79
CA ILE A 97 7.18 -6.35 -16.38
C ILE A 97 8.44 -5.58 -16.76
N ARG A 98 8.30 -4.56 -17.59
CA ARG A 98 9.35 -3.58 -17.85
C ARG A 98 9.02 -2.30 -17.12
N VAL A 99 9.93 -1.84 -16.29
CA VAL A 99 9.83 -0.57 -15.55
C VAL A 99 10.68 0.47 -16.25
N SER A 100 10.11 1.63 -16.51
CA SER A 100 10.78 2.79 -17.12
C SER A 100 10.34 4.07 -16.42
N MET A 101 10.98 5.19 -16.77
CA MET A 101 10.61 6.50 -16.20
C MET A 101 9.16 6.90 -16.49
N ASP A 102 8.63 6.51 -17.65
CA ASP A 102 7.25 6.80 -18.06
C ASP A 102 6.18 5.92 -17.41
N GLY A 103 6.58 5.00 -16.53
CA GLY A 103 5.70 4.02 -15.92
C GLY A 103 6.16 2.58 -16.17
N TYR A 104 5.23 1.65 -16.24
CA TYR A 104 5.56 0.26 -16.47
C TYR A 104 4.69 -0.38 -17.55
N THR A 105 5.26 -1.38 -18.24
CA THR A 105 4.55 -2.20 -19.22
C THR A 105 4.46 -3.62 -18.69
N ILE A 106 3.32 -4.26 -18.92
CA ILE A 106 3.10 -5.67 -18.58
C ILE A 106 2.81 -6.42 -19.87
N ASN A 107 3.64 -7.39 -20.21
CA ASN A 107 3.53 -8.17 -21.46
C ASN A 107 3.43 -7.26 -22.71
N GLY A 108 4.17 -6.14 -22.73
CA GLY A 108 4.16 -5.15 -23.81
C GLY A 108 3.02 -4.12 -23.74
N HIS A 109 2.04 -4.27 -22.86
CA HIS A 109 0.96 -3.30 -22.69
C HIS A 109 1.34 -2.24 -21.66
N LYS A 110 1.34 -0.96 -22.07
CA LYS A 110 1.62 0.16 -21.16
C LYS A 110 0.48 0.31 -20.16
N ILE A 111 0.83 0.33 -18.88
CA ILE A 111 -0.10 0.58 -17.79
C ILE A 111 0.07 2.04 -17.38
N PRO A 112 -0.97 2.86 -17.45
CA PRO A 112 -0.87 4.25 -17.05
C PRO A 112 -0.54 4.34 -15.56
N ARG A 113 0.33 5.27 -15.21
CA ARG A 113 0.66 5.56 -13.82
C ARG A 113 -0.57 6.17 -13.15
N SER A 114 -0.86 5.72 -11.93
CA SER A 114 -1.90 6.37 -11.14
C SER A 114 -1.49 7.80 -10.82
N PRO A 115 -2.37 8.81 -10.93
CA PRO A 115 -2.07 10.17 -10.51
C PRO A 115 -1.66 10.29 -9.05
N ARG A 116 -2.06 9.32 -8.23
CA ARG A 116 -1.72 9.21 -6.81
C ARG A 116 -0.51 8.32 -6.51
N SER A 117 0.22 7.84 -7.56
CA SER A 117 1.43 7.09 -7.31
C SER A 117 2.55 8.04 -6.88
N LEU A 118 3.24 7.67 -5.81
CA LEU A 118 4.42 8.38 -5.33
C LEU A 118 5.61 8.09 -6.24
N CYS A 119 6.42 9.12 -6.45
CA CYS A 119 7.67 9.07 -7.18
C CYS A 119 8.73 9.77 -6.35
N SER A 120 9.93 9.24 -6.38
CA SER A 120 11.05 9.86 -5.69
C SER A 120 11.62 11.02 -6.52
N TYR A 121 11.89 12.11 -5.83
CA TYR A 121 12.51 13.30 -6.39
C TYR A 121 13.72 13.70 -5.56
N PHE A 122 14.71 14.25 -6.24
CA PHE A 122 15.92 14.75 -5.64
C PHE A 122 15.99 16.27 -5.80
N ILE A 123 16.36 16.96 -4.72
CA ILE A 123 16.65 18.40 -4.73
C ILE A 123 18.04 18.64 -4.14
N THR A 124 18.85 19.50 -4.78
CA THR A 124 20.19 19.82 -4.33
C THR A 124 20.19 20.67 -3.07
N LEU A 125 21.27 20.60 -2.27
CA LEU A 125 21.40 21.36 -1.01
C LEU A 125 21.24 22.88 -1.22
N SER A 126 21.71 23.41 -2.33
CA SER A 126 21.64 24.85 -2.63
C SER A 126 20.21 25.37 -2.80
N ALA A 127 19.26 24.51 -3.12
CA ALA A 127 17.87 24.86 -3.35
C ALA A 127 16.95 24.37 -2.22
N LYS A 128 17.50 23.68 -1.22
CA LYS A 128 16.75 22.96 -0.18
C LYS A 128 15.83 23.86 0.63
N GLU A 129 16.31 25.00 1.10
CA GLU A 129 15.54 25.88 1.99
C GLU A 129 14.30 26.41 1.29
N THR A 130 14.46 27.04 0.13
CA THR A 130 13.32 27.55 -0.67
C THR A 130 12.36 26.45 -1.09
N PHE A 131 12.87 25.25 -1.36
CA PHE A 131 12.06 24.10 -1.68
C PHE A 131 11.20 23.66 -0.49
N LEU A 132 11.77 23.55 0.70
CA LEU A 132 11.04 23.19 1.91
C LEU A 132 10.00 24.25 2.31
N GLU A 133 10.34 25.53 2.19
CA GLU A 133 9.40 26.63 2.40
C GLU A 133 8.21 26.56 1.44
N THR A 134 8.47 26.20 0.17
CA THR A 134 7.41 26.04 -0.83
C THR A 134 6.52 24.83 -0.54
N LEU A 135 7.10 23.72 -0.06
CA LEU A 135 6.32 22.56 0.38
C LEU A 135 5.37 22.92 1.53
N GLU A 136 5.89 23.66 2.54
CA GLU A 136 5.09 24.11 3.67
C GLU A 136 3.98 25.07 3.23
N LYS A 137 4.28 26.01 2.32
CA LYS A 137 3.30 26.93 1.74
C LYS A 137 2.17 26.21 1.02
N LEU A 138 2.46 25.10 0.34
CA LEU A 138 1.49 24.31 -0.41
C LEU A 138 0.82 23.20 0.41
N ASP A 139 1.15 23.08 1.70
CA ASP A 139 0.68 22.02 2.60
C ASP A 139 0.97 20.60 2.06
N ILE A 140 2.14 20.45 1.42
CA ILE A 140 2.59 19.16 0.87
C ILE A 140 3.39 18.42 1.95
N PRO A 141 2.95 17.22 2.38
CA PRO A 141 3.64 16.47 3.42
C PRO A 141 4.99 15.91 2.96
N LEU A 142 5.96 15.91 3.87
CA LEU A 142 7.28 15.31 3.65
C LEU A 142 7.19 13.78 3.78
N ARG A 143 7.03 13.09 2.65
CA ARG A 143 6.99 11.63 2.59
C ARG A 143 8.35 11.08 2.20
N ASP A 144 8.76 10.00 2.85
CA ASP A 144 10.05 9.31 2.59
C ASP A 144 11.26 10.23 2.57
N PHE A 145 11.21 11.33 3.34
CA PHE A 145 12.27 12.33 3.35
C PHE A 145 13.58 11.73 3.82
N ARG A 146 14.61 11.82 2.99
CA ARG A 146 15.97 11.40 3.28
C ARG A 146 16.94 12.50 2.93
N GLN A 147 17.83 12.79 3.88
CA GLN A 147 18.94 13.71 3.62
C GLN A 147 20.13 12.93 3.08
N GLU A 148 20.62 13.34 1.93
CA GLU A 148 21.79 12.81 1.27
C GLU A 148 22.95 13.83 1.34
N SER A 149 24.18 13.40 1.01
CA SER A 149 25.38 14.25 1.09
C SER A 149 25.30 15.51 0.21
N PHE A 150 24.58 15.43 -0.91
CA PHE A 150 24.50 16.51 -1.91
C PHE A 150 23.10 17.13 -2.05
N GLY A 151 22.14 16.66 -1.27
CA GLY A 151 20.75 17.13 -1.38
C GLY A 151 19.80 16.40 -0.44
N CYS A 152 18.56 16.35 -0.82
CA CYS A 152 17.54 15.55 -0.15
C CYS A 152 16.63 14.84 -1.17
N MET A 153 16.11 13.71 -0.76
CA MET A 153 15.11 12.94 -1.51
C MET A 153 13.78 12.97 -0.77
N LEU A 154 12.71 12.97 -1.52
CA LEU A 154 11.36 12.85 -0.99
C LEU A 154 10.45 12.23 -2.05
N SER A 155 9.29 11.74 -1.62
CA SER A 155 8.28 11.15 -2.49
C SER A 155 7.11 12.11 -2.69
N LEU A 156 6.74 12.37 -3.94
CA LEU A 156 5.64 13.25 -4.34
C LEU A 156 4.72 12.53 -5.32
N THR A 157 3.46 12.94 -5.33
CA THR A 157 2.52 12.60 -6.40
C THR A 157 2.76 13.46 -7.63
N ALA A 158 2.25 13.04 -8.79
CA ALA A 158 2.35 13.82 -10.02
C ALA A 158 1.67 15.20 -9.90
N PHE A 159 0.62 15.30 -9.10
CA PHE A 159 -0.07 16.57 -8.87
C PHE A 159 0.74 17.51 -7.99
N GLU A 160 1.34 17.03 -6.91
CA GLU A 160 2.22 17.82 -6.04
C GLU A 160 3.48 18.28 -6.76
N GLU A 161 4.07 17.42 -7.61
CA GLU A 161 5.17 17.82 -8.47
C GLU A 161 4.77 18.99 -9.38
N TYR A 162 3.62 18.88 -10.04
CA TYR A 162 3.12 19.96 -10.91
C TYR A 162 2.95 21.27 -10.13
N GLN A 163 2.29 21.23 -8.97
CA GLN A 163 2.10 22.41 -8.11
C GLN A 163 3.44 23.04 -7.68
N LEU A 164 4.41 22.20 -7.29
CA LEU A 164 5.74 22.67 -6.92
C LEU A 164 6.46 23.35 -8.07
N ARG A 165 6.38 22.79 -9.27
CA ARG A 165 7.05 23.35 -10.45
C ARG A 165 6.49 24.71 -10.87
N GLU A 166 5.20 24.93 -10.68
CA GLU A 166 4.55 26.22 -10.95
C GLU A 166 4.95 27.30 -9.93
N GLU A 167 5.17 26.94 -8.68
CA GLU A 167 5.49 27.88 -7.59
C GLU A 167 7.00 28.12 -7.43
N LEU A 168 7.84 27.15 -7.81
CA LEU A 168 9.28 27.27 -7.66
C LEU A 168 9.87 28.20 -8.74
N PRO A 169 10.80 29.10 -8.35
CA PRO A 169 11.57 29.88 -9.31
C PRO A 169 12.31 28.99 -10.32
N ASP A 170 12.44 29.43 -11.57
CA ASP A 170 13.12 28.67 -12.64
C ASP A 170 14.54 28.25 -12.27
N ALA A 171 15.25 29.09 -11.49
CA ALA A 171 16.57 28.76 -11.00
C ALA A 171 16.59 27.53 -10.11
N ILE A 172 15.55 27.33 -9.29
CA ILE A 172 15.42 26.21 -8.36
C ILE A 172 14.80 25.00 -9.03
N ASN A 173 13.87 25.20 -9.96
CA ASN A 173 13.27 24.12 -10.74
C ASN A 173 14.31 23.25 -11.47
N ARG A 174 15.43 23.82 -11.88
CA ARG A 174 16.55 23.07 -12.48
C ARG A 174 17.27 22.13 -11.53
N HIS A 175 17.17 22.38 -10.24
CA HIS A 175 17.75 21.55 -9.17
C HIS A 175 16.79 20.52 -8.59
N PHE A 176 15.54 20.54 -9.07
CA PHE A 176 14.49 19.60 -8.70
C PHE A 176 14.33 18.55 -9.80
N ILE A 177 14.86 17.37 -9.57
CA ILE A 177 15.02 16.31 -10.56
C ILE A 177 14.30 15.05 -10.06
N GLY A 178 13.47 14.45 -10.92
CA GLY A 178 12.94 13.12 -10.66
C GLY A 178 14.07 12.08 -10.60
N GLU A 179 13.94 11.10 -9.73
CA GLU A 179 14.90 10.00 -9.63
C GLU A 179 15.03 9.32 -10.99
N GLN A 180 16.26 9.27 -11.52
CA GLN A 180 16.54 8.56 -12.76
C GLN A 180 16.55 7.05 -12.46
N MET A 181 15.41 6.42 -12.67
CA MET A 181 15.32 4.97 -12.63
C MET A 181 15.97 4.38 -13.88
N GLN A 182 16.94 3.48 -13.68
CA GLN A 182 17.40 2.63 -14.78
C GLN A 182 16.23 1.75 -15.25
N GLU A 183 16.04 1.67 -16.57
CA GLU A 183 15.08 0.72 -17.10
C GLU A 183 15.51 -0.70 -16.76
N TYR A 184 14.59 -1.46 -16.19
CA TYR A 184 14.83 -2.88 -15.91
C TYR A 184 13.61 -3.72 -16.25
N MET A 185 13.87 -5.00 -16.46
CA MET A 185 12.85 -5.99 -16.78
C MET A 185 12.79 -7.04 -15.69
N LEU A 186 11.58 -7.33 -15.21
CA LEU A 186 11.29 -8.38 -14.25
C LEU A 186 10.42 -9.45 -14.91
N ILE A 187 10.76 -10.70 -14.70
CA ILE A 187 9.88 -11.82 -15.06
C ILE A 187 9.31 -12.38 -13.76
N VAL A 188 7.99 -12.36 -13.62
CA VAL A 188 7.32 -12.91 -12.44
C VAL A 188 7.35 -14.44 -12.54
N PRO A 189 8.01 -15.15 -11.61
CA PRO A 189 8.16 -16.60 -11.70
C PRO A 189 6.80 -17.32 -11.73
N ARG A 190 6.72 -18.35 -12.56
CA ARG A 190 5.59 -19.27 -12.60
C ARG A 190 6.05 -20.65 -12.16
N LYS A 191 5.24 -21.33 -11.34
CA LYS A 191 5.59 -22.58 -10.66
C LYS A 191 6.11 -23.69 -11.60
N ASP A 192 5.62 -23.74 -12.83
CA ASP A 192 5.87 -24.83 -13.78
C ASP A 192 6.87 -24.45 -14.89
N ARG A 193 7.67 -23.38 -14.69
CA ARG A 193 8.61 -22.90 -15.69
C ARG A 193 9.99 -22.66 -15.08
N ALA A 194 11.03 -23.21 -15.70
CA ALA A 194 12.41 -22.86 -15.39
C ALA A 194 12.72 -21.45 -15.96
N TYR A 195 13.43 -20.67 -15.19
CA TYR A 195 13.94 -19.36 -15.58
C TYR A 195 15.47 -19.42 -15.57
N PRO A 196 16.12 -18.74 -16.51
CA PRO A 196 17.58 -18.71 -16.59
C PRO A 196 18.24 -18.06 -15.36
#